data_dddbc8145d04f8d3cb193cf27bdef178
#
_entry.id   dddbc8145d04f8d3cb193cf27bdef178
#
_cell.length_a   1.000
_cell.length_b   1.000
_cell.length_c   1.000
_cell.angle_alpha   90.00
_cell.angle_beta   90.00
_cell.angle_gamma   90.00
#
_symmetry.space_group_name_H-M   'P 1'
#
loop_
_entity.id
_entity.type
_entity.pdbx_description
1 polymer ?
#
loop_
_entity_poly.entity_id
_entity_poly.type
_entity_poly.pdbx_seq_one_letter_code
_entity_poly.pdbx_strand_id
1 'polypeptide(L)'
;NELSVMGFFEIIPKLPKILSVINRMVKYALVWKPDLIITIDSPDFSLRISKKIKQKWPAVKTIHYVAPSVWAWRGYRARTMGKFLDHVLAILPFEPPFMEAAGMSCDFVGHPIVSEDIPSNQEIRLFRSSLGIERETPIVSILPGSRRTEIVKMMPIYLKSLESVAKKFPNLVFIIASTPNVCELVKSYLKFSNVPVIQLYEKDDPI
;
A
#
# COMPACT_ATOMS: atom_id res chain seq x y z
N ASN A 1 11.77 6.88 3.41
CA ASN A 1 10.56 6.47 4.18
C ASN A 1 9.85 7.61 4.91
N GLU A 2 10.03 8.88 4.49
CA GLU A 2 9.42 10.04 5.15
C GLU A 2 8.03 10.40 4.60
N LEU A 3 7.58 9.77 3.52
CA LEU A 3 6.30 10.07 2.86
C LEU A 3 5.19 9.04 3.18
N SER A 4 5.50 7.98 3.92
CA SER A 4 4.53 6.96 4.33
C SER A 4 3.75 7.41 5.57
N VAL A 5 2.90 8.43 5.43
CA VAL A 5 2.12 9.01 6.53
C VAL A 5 0.64 9.02 6.15
N MET A 6 -0.21 8.40 6.96
CA MET A 6 -1.66 8.36 6.76
C MET A 6 -2.48 8.81 7.99
N GLY A 7 -1.93 9.61 8.89
CA GLY A 7 -2.72 10.29 9.92
C GLY A 7 -2.78 11.78 9.63
N PHE A 8 -3.98 12.40 9.65
CA PHE A 8 -4.12 13.83 9.40
C PHE A 8 -3.21 14.67 10.32
N PHE A 9 -3.09 14.28 11.58
CA PHE A 9 -2.23 14.94 12.57
C PHE A 9 -0.72 14.68 12.35
N GLU A 10 -0.35 13.57 11.71
CA GLU A 10 1.04 13.24 11.42
C GLU A 10 1.55 13.97 10.16
N ILE A 11 0.64 14.42 9.29
CA ILE A 11 0.98 15.13 8.05
C ILE A 11 1.27 16.60 8.30
N ILE A 12 0.56 17.24 9.23
CA ILE A 12 0.65 18.71 9.46
C ILE A 12 2.10 19.18 9.69
N PRO A 13 2.89 18.57 10.59
CA PRO A 13 4.27 19.00 10.82
C PRO A 13 5.20 18.77 9.60
N LYS A 14 4.86 17.80 8.75
CA LYS A 14 5.66 17.45 7.56
C LYS A 14 5.24 18.21 6.29
N LEU A 15 4.12 18.94 6.36
CA LEU A 15 3.54 19.63 5.21
C LEU A 15 4.51 20.60 4.51
N PRO A 16 5.28 21.44 5.22
CA PRO A 16 6.25 22.33 4.57
C PRO A 16 7.34 21.55 3.78
N LYS A 17 7.82 20.45 4.35
CA LYS A 17 8.81 19.57 3.69
C LYS A 17 8.21 18.93 2.44
N ILE A 18 6.99 18.42 2.52
CA ILE A 18 6.27 17.81 1.38
C ILE A 18 6.09 18.84 0.27
N LEU A 19 5.65 20.05 0.60
CA LEU A 19 5.49 21.13 -0.38
C LEU A 19 6.81 21.57 -1.00
N SER A 20 7.90 21.60 -0.23
CA SER A 20 9.25 21.86 -0.74
C SER A 20 9.69 20.80 -1.75
N VAL A 21 9.47 19.51 -1.44
CA VAL A 21 9.79 18.40 -2.36
C VAL A 21 8.95 18.52 -3.63
N ILE A 22 7.65 18.76 -3.54
CA ILE A 22 6.78 18.96 -4.70
C ILE A 22 7.32 20.08 -5.59
N ASN A 23 7.65 21.25 -5.00
CA ASN A 23 8.15 22.40 -5.76
C ASN A 23 9.51 22.11 -6.44
N ARG A 24 10.38 21.36 -5.76
CA ARG A 24 11.66 20.92 -6.31
C ARG A 24 11.45 19.97 -7.50
N MET A 25 10.58 18.97 -7.38
CA MET A 25 10.26 18.06 -8.48
C MET A 25 9.67 18.80 -9.70
N VAL A 26 8.76 19.72 -9.45
CA VAL A 26 8.20 20.58 -10.52
C VAL A 26 9.31 21.40 -11.21
N LYS A 27 10.23 22.00 -10.43
CA LYS A 27 11.35 22.75 -10.99
C LYS A 27 12.24 21.87 -11.87
N TYR A 28 12.59 20.67 -11.40
CA TYR A 28 13.38 19.72 -12.19
C TYR A 28 12.70 19.35 -13.51
N ALA A 29 11.41 18.99 -13.47
CA ALA A 29 10.68 18.64 -14.68
C ALA A 29 10.63 19.79 -15.70
N LEU A 30 10.44 21.03 -15.25
CA LEU A 30 10.40 22.20 -16.13
C LEU A 30 11.76 22.57 -16.73
N VAL A 31 12.86 22.26 -16.05
CA VAL A 31 14.23 22.47 -16.56
C VAL A 31 14.62 21.35 -17.53
N TRP A 32 14.33 20.10 -17.16
CA TRP A 32 14.72 18.92 -17.93
C TRP A 32 13.85 18.72 -19.18
N LYS A 33 12.61 19.23 -19.16
CA LYS A 33 11.63 19.15 -20.26
C LYS A 33 11.47 17.73 -20.83
N PRO A 34 11.07 16.75 -20.00
CA PRO A 34 10.83 15.39 -20.47
C PRO A 34 9.63 15.35 -21.42
N ASP A 35 9.63 14.43 -22.39
CA ASP A 35 8.52 14.24 -23.33
C ASP A 35 7.24 13.76 -22.62
N LEU A 36 7.40 13.05 -21.49
CA LEU A 36 6.32 12.42 -20.74
C LEU A 36 6.58 12.49 -19.24
N ILE A 37 5.55 12.79 -18.48
CA ILE A 37 5.54 12.69 -17.00
C ILE A 37 4.68 11.49 -16.61
N ILE A 38 5.30 10.52 -15.96
CA ILE A 38 4.59 9.40 -15.34
C ILE A 38 4.65 9.56 -13.83
N THR A 39 3.50 9.55 -13.18
CA THR A 39 3.38 9.52 -11.73
C THR A 39 2.78 8.20 -11.27
N ILE A 40 3.25 7.67 -10.12
CA ILE A 40 2.87 6.35 -9.64
C ILE A 40 2.32 6.49 -8.23
N ASP A 41 1.09 6.00 -8.01
CA ASP A 41 0.42 5.98 -6.70
C ASP A 41 0.49 7.31 -5.92
N SER A 42 0.24 7.29 -4.62
CA SER A 42 0.28 8.46 -3.73
C SER A 42 -0.45 9.69 -4.29
N PRO A 43 -1.74 9.61 -4.61
CA PRO A 43 -2.45 10.63 -5.40
C PRO A 43 -2.40 12.02 -4.79
N ASP A 44 -2.36 12.15 -3.46
CA ASP A 44 -2.28 13.47 -2.80
C ASP A 44 -0.92 14.16 -2.99
N PHE A 45 0.12 13.40 -3.30
CA PHE A 45 1.45 13.92 -3.63
C PHE A 45 1.64 14.02 -5.15
N SER A 46 1.49 12.91 -5.84
CA SER A 46 1.76 12.75 -7.27
C SER A 46 0.91 13.65 -8.15
N LEU A 47 -0.40 13.73 -7.89
CA LEU A 47 -1.32 14.57 -8.67
C LEU A 47 -1.06 16.07 -8.49
N ARG A 48 -0.53 16.49 -7.34
CA ARG A 48 -0.12 17.89 -7.14
C ARG A 48 1.08 18.25 -8.01
N ILE A 49 2.00 17.32 -8.22
CA ILE A 49 3.17 17.51 -9.12
C ILE A 49 2.67 17.63 -10.56
N SER A 50 1.91 16.64 -11.04
CA SER A 50 1.35 16.65 -12.42
C SER A 50 0.55 17.92 -12.69
N LYS A 51 -0.33 18.32 -11.78
CA LYS A 51 -1.12 19.55 -11.90
C LYS A 51 -0.25 20.79 -12.04
N LYS A 52 0.75 20.96 -11.17
CA LYS A 52 1.66 22.13 -11.20
C LYS A 52 2.52 22.16 -12.46
N ILE A 53 2.98 21.00 -12.94
CA ILE A 53 3.73 20.92 -14.20
C ILE A 53 2.82 21.28 -15.36
N LYS A 54 1.65 20.68 -15.48
CA LYS A 54 0.68 20.91 -16.57
C LYS A 54 0.23 22.38 -16.63
N GLN A 55 0.06 23.04 -15.48
CA GLN A 55 -0.26 24.48 -15.42
C GLN A 55 0.85 25.36 -16.00
N LYS A 56 2.12 24.99 -15.83
CA LYS A 56 3.27 25.76 -16.33
C LYS A 56 3.73 25.32 -17.72
N TRP A 57 3.41 24.10 -18.08
CA TRP A 57 3.76 23.49 -19.37
C TRP A 57 2.60 22.61 -19.88
N PRO A 58 1.58 23.22 -20.51
CA PRO A 58 0.36 22.54 -20.94
C PRO A 58 0.59 21.45 -21.99
N ALA A 59 1.64 21.58 -22.81
CA ALA A 59 1.94 20.62 -23.89
C ALA A 59 2.47 19.27 -23.40
N VAL A 60 3.04 19.19 -22.19
CA VAL A 60 3.62 17.92 -21.69
C VAL A 60 2.53 16.87 -21.50
N LYS A 61 2.82 15.65 -21.90
CA LYS A 61 1.94 14.51 -21.62
C LYS A 61 2.07 14.04 -20.19
N THR A 62 0.94 13.71 -19.56
CA THR A 62 0.89 13.29 -18.16
C THR A 62 0.11 11.99 -18.01
N ILE A 63 0.77 10.98 -17.44
CA ILE A 63 0.17 9.68 -17.13
C ILE A 63 0.20 9.46 -15.62
N HIS A 64 -0.84 8.84 -15.08
CA HIS A 64 -0.87 8.39 -13.69
C HIS A 64 -1.13 6.88 -13.64
N TYR A 65 -0.22 6.16 -12.99
CA TYR A 65 -0.35 4.73 -12.74
C TYR A 65 -0.90 4.51 -11.32
N VAL A 66 -1.84 3.59 -11.18
CA VAL A 66 -2.69 3.32 -10.02
C VAL A 66 -3.79 4.39 -9.87
N ALA A 67 -4.93 4.12 -10.48
CA ALA A 67 -6.10 5.00 -10.41
C ALA A 67 -6.51 5.29 -8.95
N PRO A 68 -6.75 6.55 -8.56
CA PRO A 68 -7.29 6.82 -7.24
C PRO A 68 -8.69 6.25 -7.07
N SER A 69 -9.02 5.78 -5.88
CA SER A 69 -10.31 5.13 -5.55
C SER A 69 -11.51 6.10 -5.58
N VAL A 70 -11.66 6.85 -6.68
CA VAL A 70 -12.74 7.84 -6.86
C VAL A 70 -14.13 7.20 -6.97
N TRP A 71 -14.18 5.94 -7.30
CA TRP A 71 -15.40 5.12 -7.34
C TRP A 71 -15.96 4.82 -5.95
N ALA A 72 -15.11 4.77 -4.92
CA ALA A 72 -15.52 4.52 -3.55
C ALA A 72 -15.93 5.80 -2.80
N TRP A 73 -15.24 6.91 -3.08
CA TRP A 73 -15.47 8.19 -2.40
C TRP A 73 -14.80 9.34 -3.16
N ARG A 74 -15.27 10.57 -2.98
CA ARG A 74 -14.72 11.78 -3.61
C ARG A 74 -14.70 11.73 -5.14
N GLY A 75 -15.79 11.25 -5.76
CA GLY A 75 -15.92 11.17 -7.23
C GLY A 75 -15.63 12.48 -7.97
N TYR A 76 -15.80 13.65 -7.32
CA TYR A 76 -15.41 14.96 -7.87
C TYR A 76 -13.90 15.06 -8.18
N ARG A 77 -13.05 14.24 -7.54
CA ARG A 77 -11.60 14.23 -7.82
C ARG A 77 -11.30 13.80 -9.25
N ALA A 78 -12.03 12.83 -9.80
CA ALA A 78 -11.86 12.39 -11.17
C ALA A 78 -12.02 13.58 -12.13
N ARG A 79 -13.09 14.37 -12.00
CA ARG A 79 -13.33 15.58 -12.83
C ARG A 79 -12.21 16.61 -12.67
N THR A 80 -11.63 16.73 -11.47
CA THR A 80 -10.50 17.65 -11.24
C THR A 80 -9.24 17.13 -11.90
N MET A 81 -9.00 15.82 -11.86
CA MET A 81 -7.85 15.16 -12.49
C MET A 81 -7.89 15.27 -14.01
N GLY A 82 -9.04 15.09 -14.64
CA GLY A 82 -9.21 15.24 -16.09
C GLY A 82 -8.81 16.60 -16.66
N LYS A 83 -8.62 17.62 -15.80
CA LYS A 83 -8.13 18.94 -16.23
C LYS A 83 -6.61 18.99 -16.43
N PHE A 84 -5.86 18.00 -15.96
CA PHE A 84 -4.40 18.02 -15.99
C PHE A 84 -3.75 16.63 -16.19
N LEU A 85 -4.51 15.55 -16.19
CA LEU A 85 -4.04 14.23 -16.58
C LEU A 85 -4.59 13.90 -17.98
N ASP A 86 -3.70 13.44 -18.84
CA ASP A 86 -4.08 12.97 -20.19
C ASP A 86 -4.49 11.51 -20.14
N HIS A 87 -3.84 10.68 -19.31
CA HIS A 87 -4.06 9.24 -19.29
C HIS A 87 -3.90 8.63 -17.90
N VAL A 88 -4.65 7.56 -17.63
CA VAL A 88 -4.57 6.78 -16.39
C VAL A 88 -4.34 5.31 -16.73
N LEU A 89 -3.39 4.68 -16.04
CA LEU A 89 -3.18 3.24 -16.08
C LEU A 89 -3.82 2.64 -14.82
N ALA A 90 -4.97 1.99 -15.01
CA ALA A 90 -5.78 1.43 -13.93
C ALA A 90 -5.36 0.00 -13.60
N ILE A 91 -5.37 -0.35 -12.31
CA ILE A 91 -5.01 -1.68 -11.83
C ILE A 91 -6.22 -2.58 -11.54
N LEU A 92 -7.44 -2.01 -11.55
CA LEU A 92 -8.68 -2.75 -11.35
C LEU A 92 -9.56 -2.62 -12.60
N PRO A 93 -10.22 -3.71 -13.04
CA PRO A 93 -10.90 -3.76 -14.34
C PRO A 93 -12.14 -2.86 -14.45
N PHE A 94 -12.68 -2.42 -13.32
CA PHE A 94 -13.87 -1.56 -13.28
C PHE A 94 -13.55 -0.06 -13.17
N GLU A 95 -12.27 0.35 -13.08
CA GLU A 95 -11.87 1.75 -12.92
C GLU A 95 -11.96 2.60 -14.20
N PRO A 96 -11.67 2.07 -15.41
CA PRO A 96 -11.65 2.87 -16.63
C PRO A 96 -12.92 3.71 -16.86
N PRO A 97 -14.16 3.19 -16.73
CA PRO A 97 -15.36 4.00 -16.95
C PRO A 97 -15.45 5.26 -16.08
N PHE A 98 -14.92 5.21 -14.85
CA PHE A 98 -14.93 6.38 -13.95
C PHE A 98 -13.92 7.45 -14.39
N MET A 99 -12.81 7.05 -14.97
CA MET A 99 -11.77 7.96 -15.47
C MET A 99 -12.20 8.58 -16.80
N GLU A 100 -12.75 7.79 -17.71
CA GLU A 100 -13.25 8.20 -19.03
C GLU A 100 -14.43 9.18 -18.90
N ALA A 101 -15.36 8.91 -17.98
CA ALA A 101 -16.46 9.83 -17.65
C ALA A 101 -15.99 11.19 -17.13
N ALA A 102 -14.74 11.28 -16.68
CA ALA A 102 -14.09 12.51 -16.24
C ALA A 102 -13.21 13.18 -17.30
N GLY A 103 -13.18 12.64 -18.54
CA GLY A 103 -12.46 13.19 -19.68
C GLY A 103 -10.99 12.78 -19.80
N MET A 104 -10.57 11.74 -19.08
CA MET A 104 -9.24 11.14 -19.22
C MET A 104 -9.32 9.87 -20.07
N SER A 105 -8.30 9.56 -20.86
CA SER A 105 -8.16 8.20 -21.38
C SER A 105 -7.68 7.27 -20.25
N CYS A 106 -8.12 6.00 -20.27
CA CYS A 106 -7.77 5.04 -19.24
C CYS A 106 -7.67 3.63 -19.79
N ASP A 107 -6.58 2.94 -19.49
CA ASP A 107 -6.40 1.53 -19.80
C ASP A 107 -6.29 0.70 -18.52
N PHE A 108 -6.99 -0.44 -18.51
CA PHE A 108 -6.77 -1.46 -17.47
C PHE A 108 -5.50 -2.24 -17.81
N VAL A 109 -4.49 -2.14 -16.95
CA VAL A 109 -3.19 -2.79 -17.15
C VAL A 109 -2.95 -3.97 -16.19
N GLY A 110 -3.87 -4.20 -15.26
CA GLY A 110 -3.75 -5.25 -14.25
C GLY A 110 -2.94 -4.83 -13.02
N HIS A 111 -3.09 -5.60 -11.94
CA HIS A 111 -2.34 -5.37 -10.71
C HIS A 111 -0.99 -6.12 -10.78
N PRO A 112 0.14 -5.51 -10.41
CA PRO A 112 1.48 -6.13 -10.50
C PRO A 112 1.59 -7.48 -9.79
N ILE A 113 0.83 -7.67 -8.72
CA ILE A 113 0.83 -8.93 -7.94
C ILE A 113 0.53 -10.19 -8.78
N VAL A 114 -0.17 -10.04 -9.92
CA VAL A 114 -0.48 -11.20 -10.79
C VAL A 114 0.73 -11.70 -11.55
N SER A 115 1.80 -10.93 -11.58
CA SER A 115 3.09 -11.28 -12.22
C SER A 115 4.11 -11.84 -11.22
N GLU A 116 3.76 -11.88 -9.93
CA GLU A 116 4.61 -12.49 -8.91
C GLU A 116 4.48 -14.02 -8.98
N ASP A 117 5.60 -14.70 -8.81
CA ASP A 117 5.64 -16.16 -8.80
C ASP A 117 4.88 -16.72 -7.61
N ILE A 118 4.04 -17.72 -7.87
CA ILE A 118 3.35 -18.45 -6.80
C ILE A 118 4.35 -19.46 -6.23
N PRO A 119 4.57 -19.50 -4.90
CA PRO A 119 5.50 -20.42 -4.29
C PRO A 119 5.18 -21.89 -4.67
N SER A 120 6.20 -22.62 -5.04
CA SER A 120 6.09 -24.05 -5.33
C SER A 120 5.74 -24.86 -4.08
N ASN A 121 5.21 -26.05 -4.26
CA ASN A 121 4.94 -26.97 -3.16
C ASN A 121 6.20 -27.30 -2.33
N GLN A 122 7.38 -27.21 -2.92
CA GLN A 122 8.65 -27.45 -2.23
C GLN A 122 8.99 -26.27 -1.31
N GLU A 123 8.87 -25.03 -1.81
CA GLU A 123 9.10 -23.82 -1.02
C GLU A 123 8.11 -23.72 0.15
N ILE A 124 6.83 -24.03 -0.09
CA ILE A 124 5.82 -24.10 0.99
C ILE A 124 6.21 -25.13 2.06
N ARG A 125 6.69 -26.30 1.67
CA ARG A 125 7.15 -27.33 2.63
C ARG A 125 8.36 -26.87 3.42
N LEU A 126 9.36 -26.29 2.75
CA LEU A 126 10.57 -25.77 3.40
C LEU A 126 10.22 -24.65 4.40
N PHE A 127 9.37 -23.72 3.99
CA PHE A 127 8.89 -22.67 4.87
C PHE A 127 8.19 -23.20 6.12
N ARG A 128 7.27 -24.17 5.96
CA ARG A 128 6.60 -24.80 7.11
C ARG A 128 7.59 -25.52 8.03
N SER A 129 8.53 -26.29 7.46
CA SER A 129 9.56 -26.99 8.20
C SER A 129 10.47 -26.03 8.99
N SER A 130 10.83 -24.89 8.41
CA SER A 130 11.66 -23.89 9.10
C SER A 130 10.97 -23.29 10.34
N LEU A 131 9.65 -23.32 10.37
CA LEU A 131 8.83 -22.87 11.50
C LEU A 131 8.39 -24.01 12.44
N GLY A 132 8.80 -25.26 12.17
CA GLY A 132 8.36 -26.43 12.93
C GLY A 132 6.87 -26.77 12.76
N ILE A 133 6.25 -26.37 11.65
CA ILE A 133 4.83 -26.55 11.39
C ILE A 133 4.62 -27.79 10.52
N GLU A 134 3.83 -28.73 10.99
CA GLU A 134 3.48 -29.95 10.23
C GLU A 134 2.69 -29.61 8.96
N ARG A 135 2.79 -30.50 7.96
CA ARG A 135 2.23 -30.29 6.63
C ARG A 135 0.74 -29.97 6.64
N GLU A 136 -0.03 -30.69 7.44
CA GLU A 136 -1.49 -30.60 7.46
C GLU A 136 -2.02 -29.66 8.55
N THR A 137 -1.13 -29.06 9.35
CA THR A 137 -1.55 -28.11 10.40
C THR A 137 -2.12 -26.84 9.77
N PRO A 138 -3.36 -26.46 10.07
CA PRO A 138 -3.92 -25.24 9.54
C PRO A 138 -3.22 -24.00 10.10
N ILE A 139 -2.99 -23.00 9.25
CA ILE A 139 -2.35 -21.72 9.62
C ILE A 139 -3.36 -20.60 9.48
N VAL A 140 -3.39 -19.71 10.46
CA VAL A 140 -4.06 -18.41 10.37
C VAL A 140 -3.01 -17.32 10.28
N SER A 141 -2.94 -16.67 9.14
CA SER A 141 -2.06 -15.53 8.92
C SER A 141 -2.74 -14.22 9.34
N ILE A 142 -2.01 -13.40 10.08
CA ILE A 142 -2.47 -12.12 10.60
C ILE A 142 -1.62 -11.02 9.96
N LEU A 143 -2.28 -10.09 9.27
CA LEU A 143 -1.65 -8.94 8.63
C LEU A 143 -2.08 -7.67 9.39
N PRO A 144 -1.34 -7.25 10.43
CA PRO A 144 -1.79 -6.20 11.35
C PRO A 144 -1.67 -4.80 10.76
N GLY A 145 -1.03 -4.67 9.61
CA GLY A 145 -0.72 -3.42 8.95
C GLY A 145 0.77 -3.06 9.04
N SER A 146 1.15 -2.03 8.29
CA SER A 146 2.54 -1.56 8.18
C SER A 146 2.79 -0.23 8.89
N ARG A 147 1.77 0.38 9.50
CA ARG A 147 1.86 1.68 10.16
C ARG A 147 1.61 1.58 11.66
N ARG A 148 2.34 2.39 12.44
CA ARG A 148 2.19 2.45 13.90
C ARG A 148 0.73 2.63 14.34
N THR A 149 0.00 3.53 13.69
CA THR A 149 -1.40 3.82 14.00
C THR A 149 -2.34 2.64 13.73
N GLU A 150 -2.06 1.84 12.71
CA GLU A 150 -2.78 0.60 12.41
C GLU A 150 -2.54 -0.43 13.52
N ILE A 151 -1.27 -0.69 13.84
CA ILE A 151 -0.88 -1.64 14.89
C ILE A 151 -1.53 -1.31 16.23
N VAL A 152 -1.45 -0.04 16.68
CA VAL A 152 -2.01 0.40 17.96
C VAL A 152 -3.53 0.16 18.03
N LYS A 153 -4.23 0.36 16.91
CA LYS A 153 -5.69 0.17 16.86
C LYS A 153 -6.09 -1.31 16.73
N MET A 154 -5.35 -2.07 15.91
CA MET A 154 -5.78 -3.41 15.53
C MET A 154 -5.27 -4.52 16.46
N MET A 155 -4.06 -4.39 17.02
CA MET A 155 -3.49 -5.45 17.85
C MET A 155 -4.36 -5.84 19.05
N PRO A 156 -4.97 -4.91 19.82
CA PRO A 156 -5.86 -5.30 20.91
C PRO A 156 -7.07 -6.13 20.46
N ILE A 157 -7.57 -5.84 19.24
CA ILE A 157 -8.70 -6.57 18.65
C ILE A 157 -8.25 -7.96 18.22
N TYR A 158 -7.10 -8.05 17.54
CA TYR A 158 -6.55 -9.34 17.12
C TYR A 158 -6.28 -10.26 18.30
N LEU A 159 -5.63 -9.78 19.37
CA LEU A 159 -5.32 -10.62 20.54
C LEU A 159 -6.59 -11.24 21.14
N LYS A 160 -7.67 -10.47 21.30
CA LYS A 160 -8.97 -11.01 21.77
C LYS A 160 -9.56 -12.03 20.79
N SER A 161 -9.46 -11.77 19.49
CA SER A 161 -9.96 -12.66 18.46
C SER A 161 -9.21 -13.99 18.44
N LEU A 162 -7.87 -13.95 18.60
CA LEU A 162 -7.02 -15.14 18.66
C LEU A 162 -7.42 -16.07 19.80
N GLU A 163 -7.68 -15.54 20.99
CA GLU A 163 -8.14 -16.34 22.13
C GLU A 163 -9.44 -17.09 21.82
N SER A 164 -10.40 -16.40 21.19
CA SER A 164 -11.68 -17.00 20.83
C SER A 164 -11.55 -18.08 19.76
N VAL A 165 -10.68 -17.84 18.77
CA VAL A 165 -10.41 -18.78 17.67
C VAL A 165 -9.64 -20.00 18.20
N ALA A 166 -8.61 -19.81 19.03
CA ALA A 166 -7.80 -20.89 19.59
C ALA A 166 -8.62 -21.82 20.46
N LYS A 167 -9.59 -21.29 21.26
CA LYS A 167 -10.52 -22.12 22.05
C LYS A 167 -11.38 -23.01 21.16
N LYS A 168 -11.78 -22.53 20.00
CA LYS A 168 -12.66 -23.28 19.07
C LYS A 168 -11.87 -24.25 18.20
N PHE A 169 -10.63 -23.92 17.88
CA PHE A 169 -9.76 -24.64 16.97
C PHE A 169 -8.35 -24.79 17.57
N PRO A 170 -8.15 -25.76 18.49
CA PRO A 170 -6.91 -25.87 19.28
C PRO A 170 -5.68 -26.25 18.46
N ASN A 171 -5.85 -26.81 17.26
CA ASN A 171 -4.75 -27.25 16.39
C ASN A 171 -4.28 -26.18 15.41
N LEU A 172 -4.76 -24.92 15.53
CA LEU A 172 -4.34 -23.84 14.67
C LEU A 172 -2.97 -23.27 15.10
N VAL A 173 -2.15 -22.97 14.09
CA VAL A 173 -0.94 -22.15 14.28
C VAL A 173 -1.23 -20.73 13.79
N PHE A 174 -0.89 -19.74 14.61
CA PHE A 174 -1.04 -18.34 14.29
C PHE A 174 0.30 -17.75 13.88
N ILE A 175 0.31 -17.09 12.72
CA ILE A 175 1.49 -16.38 12.19
C ILE A 175 1.11 -14.92 12.01
N ILE A 176 1.95 -14.02 12.49
CA ILE A 176 1.78 -12.59 12.26
C ILE A 176 2.97 -12.05 11.44
N ALA A 177 2.69 -11.50 10.27
CA ALA A 177 3.70 -10.86 9.45
C ALA A 177 3.79 -9.36 9.80
N SER A 178 5.00 -8.86 9.97
CA SER A 178 5.24 -7.46 10.30
C SER A 178 6.39 -6.88 9.48
N THR A 179 6.23 -5.63 9.04
CA THR A 179 7.31 -4.88 8.39
C THR A 179 8.34 -4.40 9.42
N PRO A 180 9.61 -4.18 9.03
CA PRO A 180 10.69 -3.82 9.97
C PRO A 180 10.39 -2.61 10.84
N ASN A 181 9.69 -1.60 10.32
CA ASN A 181 9.36 -0.37 11.03
C ASN A 181 8.34 -0.53 12.16
N VAL A 182 7.56 -1.62 12.21
CA VAL A 182 6.57 -1.91 13.26
C VAL A 182 6.83 -3.20 14.01
N CYS A 183 7.85 -3.96 13.64
CA CYS A 183 8.19 -5.27 14.19
C CYS A 183 8.29 -5.24 15.73
N GLU A 184 9.06 -4.33 16.31
CA GLU A 184 9.21 -4.22 17.77
C GLU A 184 7.90 -3.81 18.45
N LEU A 185 7.08 -3.00 17.81
CA LEU A 185 5.78 -2.64 18.33
C LEU A 185 4.84 -3.85 18.35
N VAL A 186 4.78 -4.62 17.27
CA VAL A 186 4.00 -5.88 17.22
C VAL A 186 4.48 -6.84 18.32
N LYS A 187 5.79 -7.04 18.43
CA LYS A 187 6.40 -7.87 19.47
C LYS A 187 6.00 -7.44 20.88
N SER A 188 5.90 -6.13 21.12
CA SER A 188 5.46 -5.62 22.43
C SER A 188 4.03 -6.00 22.79
N TYR A 189 3.13 -6.03 21.78
CA TYR A 189 1.75 -6.50 21.98
C TYR A 189 1.67 -8.02 22.17
N LEU A 190 2.48 -8.80 21.43
CA LEU A 190 2.47 -10.25 21.56
C LEU A 190 2.89 -10.77 22.95
N LYS A 191 3.59 -9.97 23.74
CA LYS A 191 3.86 -10.29 25.16
C LYS A 191 2.60 -10.43 26.02
N PHE A 192 1.50 -9.84 25.58
CA PHE A 192 0.20 -9.94 26.25
C PHE A 192 -0.72 -10.98 25.60
N SER A 193 -0.21 -11.78 24.64
CA SER A 193 -0.96 -12.85 24.03
C SER A 193 -1.00 -14.08 24.95
N ASN A 194 -2.19 -14.58 25.22
CA ASN A 194 -2.40 -15.86 25.89
C ASN A 194 -2.32 -17.06 24.92
N VAL A 195 -2.12 -16.78 23.64
CA VAL A 195 -2.03 -17.78 22.59
C VAL A 195 -0.67 -17.65 21.91
N PRO A 196 0.02 -18.77 21.64
CA PRO A 196 1.28 -18.76 20.90
C PRO A 196 1.08 -18.18 19.49
N VAL A 197 1.93 -17.22 19.12
CA VAL A 197 1.93 -16.60 17.80
C VAL A 197 3.36 -16.52 17.29
N ILE A 198 3.61 -17.04 16.10
CA ILE A 198 4.90 -16.93 15.41
C ILE A 198 4.92 -15.55 14.73
N GLN A 199 5.89 -14.71 15.10
CA GLN A 199 6.10 -13.44 14.43
C GLN A 199 7.15 -13.59 13.34
N LEU A 200 6.79 -13.20 12.12
CA LEU A 200 7.70 -13.08 10.96
C LEU A 200 7.95 -11.60 10.64
N TYR A 201 9.14 -11.31 10.13
CA TYR A 201 9.51 -10.02 9.60
C TYR A 201 10.56 -10.20 8.49
N GLU A 202 10.75 -9.20 7.65
CA GLU A 202 11.52 -9.24 6.40
C GLU A 202 12.95 -9.83 6.51
N LYS A 203 13.56 -9.83 7.72
CA LYS A 203 14.87 -10.50 7.95
C LYS A 203 14.79 -12.03 8.02
N ASP A 204 13.60 -12.56 8.24
CA ASP A 204 13.35 -13.99 8.36
C ASP A 204 12.86 -14.58 7.02
N ASP A 205 12.88 -13.79 5.95
CA ASP A 205 12.51 -14.24 4.61
C ASP A 205 13.67 -15.08 4.04
N PRO A 206 13.47 -16.38 3.82
CA PRO A 206 14.52 -17.28 3.34
C PRO A 206 14.70 -17.28 1.82
N ILE A 207 14.28 -16.16 1.13
CA ILE A 207 14.45 -16.01 -0.32
C ILE A 207 15.77 -15.33 -0.65
#